data_574f5f6c834bbb5d1e992aa1d04e886a
#
_entry.id   574f5f6c834bbb5d1e992aa1d04e886a
#
_cell.length_a   1.000
_cell.length_b   1.000
_cell.length_c   1.000
_cell.angle_alpha   90.00
_cell.angle_beta   90.00
_cell.angle_gamma   90.00
#
_symmetry.space_group_name_H-M   'P 1'
#
loop_
_entity.id
_entity.type
_entity.pdbx_description
1 polymer ?
#
loop_
_entity_poly.entity_id
_entity_poly.type
_entity_poly.pdbx_seq_one_letter_code
_entity_poly.pdbx_strand_id
1 'polypeptide(L)'
;MPTAGKSSKQKSFKKTSIKNKKAAAKKTLAFDIGGSGLKATVLNEKGEMLTERVRVETPQPCPPGVLLEKLKELLAQLPEFDRVSVGFPGVVRHGKTLSCKNLGSDEWNNFDLQKAVAKITGKPTLVINDADMQGLGAIKGNGVELVITLGTGLGSALFEDGRLAPHIELAHIPFRKGQTYEQQLGNKAFKKAGKKEWNDRLEKAIECFRILTNFDKLYLGGGNAKEVALKFGADVEVVCNSLGMLGGIWLWKDTDWSDGVKK
;
A
#
# COMPACT_ATOMS: atom_id res chain seq x y z
N MET A 1 -20.40 81.45 -13.53
CA MET A 1 -20.63 80.26 -14.32
C MET A 1 -20.39 79.07 -13.43
N PRO A 2 -21.40 78.18 -13.16
CA PRO A 2 -21.26 77.05 -12.25
C PRO A 2 -20.83 75.84 -13.01
N THR A 3 -19.87 75.05 -12.48
CA THR A 3 -19.40 73.77 -12.98
C THR A 3 -20.19 72.62 -12.33
N ALA A 4 -20.75 71.83 -13.18
CA ALA A 4 -21.60 70.68 -12.82
C ALA A 4 -20.80 69.52 -12.19
N GLY A 5 -21.24 69.10 -10.99
CA GLY A 5 -20.75 67.89 -10.33
C GLY A 5 -21.34 66.61 -10.95
N LYS A 6 -20.50 65.66 -11.32
CA LYS A 6 -20.90 64.33 -11.74
C LYS A 6 -21.00 63.40 -10.52
N SER A 7 -22.22 62.95 -10.21
CA SER A 7 -22.50 61.94 -9.21
C SER A 7 -22.08 60.53 -9.73
N SER A 8 -21.15 59.87 -9.04
CA SER A 8 -20.76 58.51 -9.28
C SER A 8 -21.65 57.55 -8.49
N LYS A 9 -22.51 56.80 -9.18
CA LYS A 9 -23.30 55.72 -8.60
C LYS A 9 -22.38 54.54 -8.25
N GLN A 10 -22.15 54.31 -6.97
CA GLN A 10 -21.54 53.08 -6.47
C GLN A 10 -22.49 51.90 -6.68
N LYS A 11 -22.09 50.94 -7.53
CA LYS A 11 -22.76 49.66 -7.65
C LYS A 11 -22.35 48.76 -6.47
N SER A 12 -23.27 48.46 -5.59
CA SER A 12 -23.13 47.48 -4.51
C SER A 12 -23.02 46.07 -5.10
N PHE A 13 -21.84 45.45 -5.01
CA PHE A 13 -21.67 44.04 -5.30
C PHE A 13 -22.19 43.22 -4.11
N LYS A 14 -23.32 42.52 -4.29
CA LYS A 14 -23.79 41.48 -3.36
C LYS A 14 -22.79 40.33 -3.33
N LYS A 15 -22.06 40.18 -2.22
CA LYS A 15 -21.27 38.98 -1.94
C LYS A 15 -22.20 37.77 -1.80
N THR A 16 -22.29 36.97 -2.84
CA THR A 16 -22.92 35.65 -2.79
C THR A 16 -22.00 34.76 -1.94
N SER A 17 -22.43 34.44 -0.72
CA SER A 17 -21.72 33.49 0.12
C SER A 17 -21.85 32.08 -0.50
N ILE A 18 -20.80 31.61 -1.13
CA ILE A 18 -20.68 30.22 -1.52
C ILE A 18 -20.56 29.41 -0.22
N LYS A 19 -21.65 28.81 0.22
CA LYS A 19 -21.62 27.81 1.28
C LYS A 19 -20.76 26.66 0.77
N ASN A 20 -19.51 26.55 1.23
CA ASN A 20 -18.70 25.37 1.07
C ASN A 20 -19.46 24.19 1.71
N LYS A 21 -20.16 23.39 0.91
CA LYS A 21 -20.64 22.08 1.34
C LYS A 21 -19.39 21.29 1.69
N LYS A 22 -19.18 21.05 3.00
CA LYS A 22 -18.15 20.13 3.49
C LYS A 22 -18.35 18.82 2.72
N ALA A 23 -17.40 18.42 1.88
CA ALA A 23 -17.50 17.17 1.13
C ALA A 23 -17.74 16.04 2.14
N ALA A 24 -18.70 15.16 1.86
CA ALA A 24 -18.98 14.04 2.73
C ALA A 24 -17.73 13.19 2.89
N ALA A 25 -17.45 12.75 4.12
CA ALA A 25 -16.31 11.91 4.45
C ALA A 25 -16.33 10.62 3.60
N LYS A 26 -15.26 10.38 2.82
CA LYS A 26 -15.21 9.24 1.89
C LYS A 26 -14.80 7.96 2.61
N LYS A 27 -15.58 6.91 2.41
CA LYS A 27 -15.26 5.56 2.85
C LYS A 27 -14.38 4.86 1.80
N THR A 28 -13.30 4.23 2.24
CA THR A 28 -12.37 3.52 1.36
C THR A 28 -12.43 2.02 1.64
N LEU A 29 -12.78 1.24 0.64
CA LEU A 29 -12.57 -0.20 0.68
C LEU A 29 -11.09 -0.49 0.44
N ALA A 30 -10.45 -1.18 1.36
CA ALA A 30 -9.07 -1.65 1.23
C ALA A 30 -9.04 -3.17 1.02
N PHE A 31 -8.49 -3.63 -0.10
CA PHE A 31 -8.14 -5.01 -0.37
C PHE A 31 -6.64 -5.23 -0.11
N ASP A 32 -6.31 -6.28 0.66
CA ASP A 32 -4.97 -6.82 0.84
C ASP A 32 -4.94 -8.20 0.19
N ILE A 33 -4.36 -8.30 -1.00
CA ILE A 33 -4.23 -9.53 -1.77
C ILE A 33 -2.92 -10.20 -1.36
N GLY A 34 -3.01 -11.30 -0.62
CA GLY A 34 -1.85 -12.08 -0.22
C GLY A 34 -1.83 -13.46 -0.89
N GLY A 35 -0.64 -14.07 -0.99
CA GLY A 35 -0.48 -15.42 -1.57
C GLY A 35 -1.21 -16.54 -0.80
N SER A 36 -1.62 -16.31 0.45
CA SER A 36 -2.33 -17.30 1.28
C SER A 36 -3.69 -16.83 1.79
N GLY A 37 -4.09 -15.59 1.51
CA GLY A 37 -5.38 -15.06 1.92
C GLY A 37 -5.65 -13.68 1.38
N LEU A 38 -6.87 -13.48 0.93
CA LEU A 38 -7.42 -12.20 0.49
C LEU A 38 -8.16 -11.60 1.67
N LYS A 39 -7.90 -10.34 1.97
CA LYS A 39 -8.53 -9.63 3.08
C LYS A 39 -9.14 -8.34 2.59
N ALA A 40 -10.23 -7.93 3.22
CA ALA A 40 -10.89 -6.67 2.92
C ALA A 40 -11.49 -6.04 4.16
N THR A 41 -11.52 -4.70 4.21
CA THR A 41 -12.23 -3.91 5.20
C THR A 41 -12.60 -2.55 4.61
N VAL A 42 -13.60 -1.89 5.19
CA VAL A 42 -13.93 -0.52 4.85
C VAL A 42 -13.40 0.41 5.92
N LEU A 43 -12.69 1.45 5.49
CA LEU A 43 -12.02 2.43 6.34
C LEU A 43 -12.69 3.80 6.20
N ASN A 44 -12.74 4.55 7.30
CA ASN A 44 -13.08 5.97 7.25
C ASN A 44 -11.88 6.85 6.83
N GLU A 45 -12.03 8.16 6.73
CA GLU A 45 -10.96 9.10 6.34
C GLU A 45 -9.77 9.14 7.32
N LYS A 46 -9.97 8.67 8.56
CA LYS A 46 -8.91 8.60 9.56
C LYS A 46 -8.14 7.27 9.52
N GLY A 47 -8.60 6.31 8.70
CA GLY A 47 -8.05 4.97 8.65
C GLY A 47 -8.64 4.00 9.67
N GLU A 48 -9.67 4.40 10.41
CA GLU A 48 -10.35 3.51 11.34
C GLU A 48 -11.21 2.51 10.57
N MET A 49 -11.17 1.24 10.95
CA MET A 49 -11.99 0.20 10.38
C MET A 49 -13.46 0.40 10.77
N LEU A 50 -14.33 0.52 9.77
CA LEU A 50 -15.77 0.61 9.96
C LEU A 50 -16.46 -0.76 10.09
N THR A 51 -15.74 -1.82 9.74
CA THR A 51 -16.18 -3.21 9.84
C THR A 51 -15.04 -4.09 10.32
N GLU A 52 -15.36 -5.25 10.84
CA GLU A 52 -14.38 -6.32 10.98
C GLU A 52 -13.76 -6.65 9.61
N ARG A 53 -12.53 -7.09 9.67
CA ARG A 53 -11.79 -7.53 8.48
C ARG A 53 -12.31 -8.88 8.01
N VAL A 54 -12.91 -8.92 6.82
CA VAL A 54 -13.28 -10.18 6.18
C VAL A 54 -12.08 -10.81 5.49
N ARG A 55 -12.05 -12.15 5.44
CA ARG A 55 -10.96 -12.91 4.84
C ARG A 55 -11.50 -14.16 4.15
N VAL A 56 -10.93 -14.46 2.95
CA VAL A 56 -11.04 -15.74 2.28
C VAL A 56 -9.65 -16.28 1.95
N GLU A 57 -9.52 -17.59 1.77
CA GLU A 57 -8.26 -18.18 1.33
C GLU A 57 -7.98 -17.84 -0.13
N THR A 58 -6.70 -17.63 -0.45
CA THR A 58 -6.25 -17.45 -1.83
C THR A 58 -6.15 -18.81 -2.50
N PRO A 59 -6.93 -19.11 -3.54
CA PRO A 59 -6.76 -20.34 -4.32
C PRO A 59 -5.35 -20.43 -4.93
N GLN A 60 -4.89 -21.66 -5.17
CA GLN A 60 -3.60 -21.90 -5.82
C GLN A 60 -3.76 -22.90 -6.96
N PRO A 61 -3.53 -22.51 -8.22
CA PRO A 61 -3.20 -21.17 -8.70
C PRO A 61 -4.38 -20.17 -8.59
N CYS A 62 -4.07 -18.87 -8.57
CA CYS A 62 -5.06 -17.81 -8.53
C CYS A 62 -4.87 -16.87 -9.75
N PRO A 63 -5.35 -17.24 -10.93
CA PRO A 63 -5.34 -16.33 -12.10
C PRO A 63 -6.32 -15.16 -11.91
N PRO A 64 -6.24 -14.09 -12.73
CA PRO A 64 -7.08 -12.90 -12.60
C PRO A 64 -8.58 -13.18 -12.48
N GLY A 65 -9.13 -14.07 -13.28
CA GLY A 65 -10.55 -14.42 -13.24
C GLY A 65 -10.97 -15.01 -11.90
N VAL A 66 -10.17 -15.93 -11.35
CA VAL A 66 -10.41 -16.54 -10.02
C VAL A 66 -10.31 -15.48 -8.91
N LEU A 67 -9.31 -14.61 -8.97
CA LEU A 67 -9.19 -13.51 -8.01
C LEU A 67 -10.44 -12.62 -8.01
N LEU A 68 -10.90 -12.19 -9.18
CA LEU A 68 -12.06 -11.29 -9.29
C LEU A 68 -13.33 -11.92 -8.72
N GLU A 69 -13.54 -13.22 -8.90
CA GLU A 69 -14.68 -13.91 -8.27
C GLU A 69 -14.53 -13.93 -6.74
N LYS A 70 -13.35 -14.20 -6.21
CA LYS A 70 -13.10 -14.14 -4.76
C LYS A 70 -13.27 -12.73 -4.19
N LEU A 71 -12.91 -11.69 -4.94
CA LEU A 71 -13.18 -10.30 -4.53
C LEU A 71 -14.68 -10.01 -4.48
N LYS A 72 -15.48 -10.56 -5.40
CA LYS A 72 -16.95 -10.42 -5.34
C LYS A 72 -17.54 -11.11 -4.10
N GLU A 73 -17.02 -12.29 -3.72
CA GLU A 73 -17.43 -12.97 -2.48
C GLU A 73 -17.16 -12.11 -1.22
N LEU A 74 -16.03 -11.39 -1.19
CA LEU A 74 -15.71 -10.46 -0.11
C LEU A 74 -16.61 -9.23 -0.13
N LEU A 75 -16.88 -8.66 -1.33
CA LEU A 75 -17.73 -7.49 -1.51
C LEU A 75 -19.13 -7.70 -0.96
N ALA A 76 -19.70 -8.90 -1.11
CA ALA A 76 -21.05 -9.24 -0.62
C ALA A 76 -21.18 -9.16 0.91
N GLN A 77 -20.06 -9.13 1.65
CA GLN A 77 -20.00 -9.10 3.11
C GLN A 77 -19.72 -7.70 3.67
N LEU A 78 -19.53 -6.71 2.81
CA LEU A 78 -19.04 -5.39 3.20
C LEU A 78 -20.09 -4.31 2.97
N PRO A 79 -20.12 -3.25 3.79
CA PRO A 79 -21.03 -2.14 3.59
C PRO A 79 -20.60 -1.27 2.41
N GLU A 80 -21.42 -0.26 2.11
CA GLU A 80 -21.14 0.72 1.06
C GLU A 80 -19.83 1.49 1.28
N PHE A 81 -19.15 1.78 0.19
CA PHE A 81 -17.90 2.54 0.12
C PHE A 81 -17.89 3.45 -1.11
N ASP A 82 -16.97 4.43 -1.13
CA ASP A 82 -16.90 5.45 -2.19
C ASP A 82 -15.75 5.20 -3.18
N ARG A 83 -14.70 4.50 -2.75
CA ARG A 83 -13.47 4.25 -3.52
C ARG A 83 -12.77 2.97 -3.04
N VAL A 84 -11.85 2.44 -3.85
CA VAL A 84 -11.17 1.17 -3.59
C VAL A 84 -9.65 1.34 -3.67
N SER A 85 -8.95 0.81 -2.69
CA SER A 85 -7.49 0.65 -2.67
C SER A 85 -7.14 -0.84 -2.67
N VAL A 86 -6.20 -1.24 -3.52
CA VAL A 86 -5.78 -2.64 -3.66
C VAL A 86 -4.28 -2.74 -3.48
N GLY A 87 -3.84 -3.52 -2.49
CA GLY A 87 -2.47 -4.02 -2.36
C GLY A 87 -2.34 -5.36 -3.05
N PHE A 88 -1.43 -5.47 -4.02
CA PHE A 88 -1.22 -6.65 -4.86
C PHE A 88 0.17 -7.26 -4.62
N PRO A 89 0.32 -8.60 -4.49
CA PRO A 89 1.58 -9.25 -4.15
C PRO A 89 2.50 -9.43 -5.36
N GLY A 90 2.85 -8.34 -6.01
CA GLY A 90 3.72 -8.29 -7.19
C GLY A 90 3.94 -6.88 -7.68
N VAL A 91 4.71 -6.76 -8.76
CA VAL A 91 5.02 -5.44 -9.34
C VAL A 91 3.80 -4.85 -10.02
N VAL A 92 3.42 -3.63 -9.62
CA VAL A 92 2.33 -2.86 -10.22
C VAL A 92 2.88 -1.58 -10.83
N ARG A 93 2.43 -1.26 -12.04
CA ARG A 93 2.75 0.02 -12.70
C ARG A 93 1.53 0.52 -13.46
N HIS A 94 1.13 1.76 -13.19
CA HIS A 94 -0.06 2.39 -13.82
C HIS A 94 -1.32 1.51 -13.73
N GLY A 95 -1.54 0.89 -12.56
CA GLY A 95 -2.70 0.02 -12.30
C GLY A 95 -2.64 -1.37 -12.95
N LYS A 96 -1.57 -1.67 -13.71
CA LYS A 96 -1.33 -2.98 -14.32
C LYS A 96 -0.33 -3.79 -13.52
N THR A 97 -0.58 -5.08 -13.40
CA THR A 97 0.34 -6.03 -12.81
C THR A 97 1.39 -6.44 -13.85
N LEU A 98 2.67 -6.43 -13.48
CA LEU A 98 3.77 -6.81 -14.39
C LEU A 98 4.32 -8.19 -14.06
N SER A 99 4.23 -8.61 -12.81
CA SER A 99 4.64 -9.95 -12.37
C SER A 99 3.90 -10.32 -11.09
N CYS A 100 3.66 -11.61 -10.89
CA CYS A 100 3.18 -12.13 -9.61
C CYS A 100 3.55 -13.61 -9.47
N LYS A 101 4.61 -13.90 -8.72
CA LYS A 101 5.04 -15.27 -8.45
C LYS A 101 4.15 -15.98 -7.42
N ASN A 102 3.59 -15.20 -6.50
CA ASN A 102 2.89 -15.73 -5.33
C ASN A 102 1.44 -16.21 -5.62
N LEU A 103 0.90 -15.91 -6.81
CA LEU A 103 -0.43 -16.33 -7.23
C LEU A 103 -0.41 -17.47 -8.27
N GLY A 104 0.78 -17.91 -8.71
CA GLY A 104 0.95 -19.12 -9.52
C GLY A 104 0.31 -19.06 -10.92
N SER A 105 0.25 -17.89 -11.56
CA SER A 105 -0.27 -17.72 -12.92
C SER A 105 0.49 -16.66 -13.70
N ASP A 106 0.81 -16.96 -14.96
CA ASP A 106 1.46 -16.02 -15.89
C ASP A 106 0.47 -15.01 -16.48
N GLU A 107 -0.85 -15.23 -16.32
CA GLU A 107 -1.90 -14.30 -16.77
C GLU A 107 -1.84 -12.94 -16.07
N TRP A 108 -1.07 -12.83 -14.99
CA TRP A 108 -0.81 -11.56 -14.29
C TRP A 108 0.11 -10.62 -15.07
N ASN A 109 0.80 -11.10 -16.09
CA ASN A 109 1.68 -10.27 -16.89
C ASN A 109 0.87 -9.26 -17.72
N ASN A 110 1.06 -7.97 -17.45
CA ASN A 110 0.37 -6.84 -18.11
C ASN A 110 -1.17 -6.84 -17.94
N PHE A 111 -1.70 -7.47 -16.88
CA PHE A 111 -3.14 -7.45 -16.60
C PHE A 111 -3.56 -6.11 -15.97
N ASP A 112 -4.61 -5.47 -16.48
CA ASP A 112 -5.16 -4.21 -15.97
C ASP A 112 -6.07 -4.47 -14.76
N LEU A 113 -5.44 -4.72 -13.61
CA LEU A 113 -6.15 -5.04 -12.36
C LEU A 113 -6.99 -3.85 -11.88
N GLN A 114 -6.47 -2.63 -12.04
CA GLN A 114 -7.19 -1.42 -11.62
C GLN A 114 -8.52 -1.28 -12.34
N LYS A 115 -8.51 -1.43 -13.66
CA LYS A 115 -9.73 -1.37 -14.48
C LYS A 115 -10.67 -2.53 -14.17
N ALA A 116 -10.14 -3.73 -13.96
CA ALA A 116 -10.95 -4.91 -13.64
C ALA A 116 -11.67 -4.75 -12.29
N VAL A 117 -10.98 -4.29 -11.26
CA VAL A 117 -11.58 -4.04 -9.93
C VAL A 117 -12.56 -2.86 -9.99
N ALA A 118 -12.22 -1.77 -10.69
CA ALA A 118 -13.15 -0.66 -10.89
C ALA A 118 -14.45 -1.12 -11.58
N LYS A 119 -14.37 -2.06 -12.54
CA LYS A 119 -15.53 -2.62 -13.22
C LYS A 119 -16.44 -3.42 -12.30
N ILE A 120 -15.90 -4.28 -11.43
CA ILE A 120 -16.71 -5.11 -10.53
C ILE A 120 -17.29 -4.32 -9.35
N THR A 121 -16.63 -3.23 -8.93
CA THR A 121 -17.07 -2.41 -7.79
C THR A 121 -17.90 -1.20 -8.21
N GLY A 122 -17.79 -0.77 -9.47
CA GLY A 122 -18.40 0.48 -9.95
C GLY A 122 -17.80 1.74 -9.30
N LYS A 123 -16.62 1.64 -8.70
CA LYS A 123 -15.99 2.73 -7.92
C LYS A 123 -14.59 3.06 -8.43
N PRO A 124 -14.13 4.31 -8.23
CA PRO A 124 -12.73 4.67 -8.46
C PRO A 124 -11.81 3.73 -7.70
N THR A 125 -10.79 3.21 -8.38
CA THR A 125 -9.89 2.20 -7.84
C THR A 125 -8.43 2.60 -8.07
N LEU A 126 -7.59 2.40 -7.07
CA LEU A 126 -6.13 2.49 -7.17
C LEU A 126 -5.52 1.16 -6.75
N VAL A 127 -4.47 0.75 -7.47
CA VAL A 127 -3.75 -0.51 -7.24
C VAL A 127 -2.27 -0.23 -7.13
N ILE A 128 -1.65 -0.70 -6.05
CA ILE A 128 -0.19 -0.67 -5.85
C ILE A 128 0.29 -2.03 -5.34
N ASN A 129 1.59 -2.19 -5.16
CA ASN A 129 2.13 -3.37 -4.48
C ASN A 129 1.67 -3.42 -3.01
N ASP A 130 1.55 -4.61 -2.42
CA ASP A 130 1.07 -4.83 -1.05
C ASP A 130 2.04 -4.25 0.01
N ALA A 131 3.35 -4.37 -0.21
CA ALA A 131 4.35 -3.77 0.68
C ALA A 131 4.38 -2.24 0.54
N ASP A 132 4.18 -1.70 -0.67
CA ASP A 132 4.05 -0.26 -0.90
C ASP A 132 2.84 0.30 -0.14
N MET A 133 1.70 -0.39 -0.22
CA MET A 133 0.50 0.00 0.52
C MET A 133 0.71 -0.08 2.03
N GLN A 134 1.36 -1.15 2.51
CA GLN A 134 1.68 -1.28 3.93
C GLN A 134 2.64 -0.18 4.38
N GLY A 135 3.61 0.17 3.54
CA GLY A 135 4.58 1.22 3.80
C GLY A 135 3.94 2.58 3.99
N LEU A 136 2.99 2.97 3.12
CA LEU A 136 2.22 4.21 3.27
C LEU A 136 1.53 4.35 4.64
N GLY A 137 1.19 3.23 5.28
CA GLY A 137 0.63 3.22 6.63
C GLY A 137 1.67 3.30 7.76
N ALA A 138 2.93 3.04 7.48
CA ALA A 138 4.00 2.94 8.48
C ALA A 138 4.91 4.17 8.55
N ILE A 139 5.17 4.81 7.42
CA ILE A 139 6.12 5.93 7.30
C ILE A 139 5.65 7.19 8.02
N LYS A 140 6.60 8.05 8.34
CA LYS A 140 6.37 9.38 8.94
C LYS A 140 6.57 10.54 7.94
N GLY A 141 7.14 10.25 6.78
CA GLY A 141 7.32 11.19 5.68
C GLY A 141 8.54 12.09 5.83
N ASN A 142 9.62 11.60 6.42
CA ASN A 142 10.85 12.38 6.63
C ASN A 142 12.08 11.63 6.10
N GLY A 143 12.77 12.22 5.14
CA GLY A 143 13.97 11.64 4.53
C GLY A 143 13.71 10.34 3.80
N VAL A 144 14.70 9.47 3.75
CA VAL A 144 14.62 8.16 3.09
C VAL A 144 14.11 7.10 4.08
N GLU A 145 12.92 6.60 3.84
CA GLU A 145 12.25 5.61 4.68
C GLU A 145 12.10 4.29 3.92
N LEU A 146 12.71 3.23 4.44
CA LEU A 146 12.59 1.88 3.89
C LEU A 146 11.60 1.06 4.73
N VAL A 147 10.69 0.36 4.07
CA VAL A 147 9.79 -0.61 4.72
C VAL A 147 10.11 -1.99 4.21
N ILE A 148 10.34 -2.92 5.12
CA ILE A 148 10.50 -4.35 4.83
C ILE A 148 9.39 -5.12 5.50
N THR A 149 8.66 -5.90 4.73
CA THR A 149 7.60 -6.77 5.25
C THR A 149 8.10 -8.22 5.32
N LEU A 150 8.03 -8.80 6.51
CA LEU A 150 8.47 -10.18 6.81
C LEU A 150 7.23 -11.06 6.99
N GLY A 151 6.97 -11.95 6.04
CA GLY A 151 5.80 -12.79 6.02
C GLY A 151 6.01 -14.10 5.28
N THR A 152 5.06 -14.53 4.46
CA THR A 152 5.21 -15.68 3.55
C THR A 152 6.47 -15.52 2.72
N GLY A 153 6.67 -14.34 2.15
CA GLY A 153 7.89 -13.87 1.49
C GLY A 153 8.51 -12.68 2.22
N LEU A 154 9.22 -11.86 1.45
CA LEU A 154 9.75 -10.57 1.85
C LEU A 154 9.20 -9.52 0.88
N GLY A 155 8.60 -8.47 1.37
CA GLY A 155 8.22 -7.30 0.57
C GLY A 155 9.09 -6.10 0.94
N SER A 156 9.19 -5.14 0.02
CA SER A 156 9.97 -3.92 0.22
C SER A 156 9.27 -2.72 -0.40
N ALA A 157 9.36 -1.57 0.27
CA ALA A 157 8.90 -0.28 -0.23
C ALA A 157 9.86 0.82 0.19
N LEU A 158 10.19 1.73 -0.72
CA LEU A 158 11.10 2.84 -0.47
C LEU A 158 10.35 4.17 -0.64
N PHE A 159 10.60 5.09 0.26
CA PHE A 159 9.98 6.41 0.27
C PHE A 159 11.04 7.49 0.44
N GLU A 160 10.80 8.65 -0.13
CA GLU A 160 11.58 9.86 0.09
C GLU A 160 10.62 11.00 0.42
N ASP A 161 10.80 11.62 1.58
CA ASP A 161 9.94 12.71 2.09
C ASP A 161 8.43 12.40 1.99
N GLY A 162 8.06 11.16 2.35
CA GLY A 162 6.69 10.67 2.33
C GLY A 162 6.19 10.24 0.95
N ARG A 163 6.99 10.36 -0.10
CA ARG A 163 6.64 9.95 -1.47
C ARG A 163 7.18 8.56 -1.77
N LEU A 164 6.35 7.70 -2.34
CA LEU A 164 6.77 6.36 -2.77
C LEU A 164 7.77 6.45 -3.93
N ALA A 165 8.93 5.90 -3.81
CA ALA A 165 9.86 5.71 -4.91
C ALA A 165 9.32 4.65 -5.90
N PRO A 166 9.88 4.54 -7.13
CA PRO A 166 9.57 3.41 -7.99
C PRO A 166 9.76 2.09 -7.24
N HIS A 167 8.78 1.20 -7.36
CA HIS A 167 8.79 -0.07 -6.64
C HIS A 167 10.10 -0.84 -6.85
N ILE A 168 10.69 -1.30 -5.74
CA ILE A 168 11.92 -2.10 -5.72
C ILE A 168 11.61 -3.51 -5.20
N GLU A 169 12.05 -4.54 -5.92
CA GLU A 169 11.80 -5.95 -5.60
C GLU A 169 13.05 -6.57 -4.93
N LEU A 170 13.33 -6.18 -3.67
CA LEU A 170 14.50 -6.67 -2.94
C LEU A 170 14.43 -8.17 -2.63
N ALA A 171 13.23 -8.74 -2.55
CA ALA A 171 13.01 -10.14 -2.23
C ALA A 171 13.84 -11.11 -3.09
N HIS A 172 13.97 -10.81 -4.36
CA HIS A 172 14.56 -11.70 -5.37
C HIS A 172 16.03 -11.43 -5.68
N ILE A 173 16.63 -10.45 -5.00
CA ILE A 173 18.07 -10.17 -5.14
C ILE A 173 18.87 -11.28 -4.41
N PRO A 174 20.01 -11.74 -4.97
CA PRO A 174 20.93 -12.65 -4.28
C PRO A 174 21.40 -12.06 -2.94
N PHE A 175 21.38 -12.85 -1.89
CA PHE A 175 21.80 -12.42 -0.56
C PHE A 175 22.98 -13.23 -0.01
N ARG A 176 22.75 -14.52 0.30
CA ARG A 176 23.80 -15.37 0.86
C ARG A 176 23.64 -16.84 0.44
N LYS A 177 24.76 -17.56 0.36
CA LYS A 177 24.78 -19.00 0.02
C LYS A 177 24.05 -19.34 -1.28
N GLY A 178 24.12 -18.44 -2.30
CA GLY A 178 23.43 -18.63 -3.57
C GLY A 178 21.90 -18.48 -3.50
N GLN A 179 21.36 -17.95 -2.41
CA GLN A 179 19.91 -17.78 -2.20
C GLN A 179 19.55 -16.29 -2.09
N THR A 180 18.27 -16.00 -2.38
CA THR A 180 17.72 -14.63 -2.32
C THR A 180 17.36 -14.21 -0.89
N TYR A 181 17.05 -12.91 -0.71
CA TYR A 181 16.54 -12.41 0.57
C TYR A 181 15.28 -13.18 1.01
N GLU A 182 14.31 -13.39 0.12
CA GLU A 182 13.10 -14.15 0.44
C GLU A 182 13.39 -15.58 0.86
N GLN A 183 14.28 -16.28 0.15
CA GLN A 183 14.68 -17.65 0.49
C GLN A 183 15.41 -17.77 1.84
N GLN A 184 15.96 -16.67 2.36
CA GLN A 184 16.67 -16.62 3.63
C GLN A 184 15.84 -16.05 4.79
N LEU A 185 14.84 -15.20 4.51
CA LEU A 185 14.07 -14.44 5.50
C LEU A 185 12.56 -14.70 5.50
N GLY A 186 12.01 -15.31 4.43
CA GLY A 186 10.59 -15.65 4.37
C GLY A 186 10.20 -16.74 5.38
N ASN A 187 8.90 -16.95 5.58
CA ASN A 187 8.37 -17.85 6.60
C ASN A 187 8.90 -19.29 6.52
N LYS A 188 9.15 -19.83 5.31
CA LYS A 188 9.77 -21.17 5.15
C LYS A 188 11.18 -21.20 5.74
N ALA A 189 11.96 -20.13 5.53
CA ALA A 189 13.30 -20.02 6.09
C ALA A 189 13.26 -19.87 7.63
N PHE A 190 12.33 -19.06 8.16
CA PHE A 190 12.13 -18.92 9.60
C PHE A 190 11.84 -20.29 10.26
N LYS A 191 10.87 -21.04 9.73
CA LYS A 191 10.51 -22.37 10.26
C LYS A 191 11.67 -23.37 10.22
N LYS A 192 12.52 -23.29 9.18
CA LYS A 192 13.65 -24.21 9.00
C LYS A 192 14.85 -23.84 9.89
N ALA A 193 15.17 -22.55 10.00
CA ALA A 193 16.35 -22.06 10.71
C ALA A 193 16.13 -21.90 12.23
N GLY A 194 14.89 -21.66 12.64
CA GLY A 194 14.55 -21.27 13.99
C GLY A 194 14.85 -19.78 14.27
N LYS A 195 14.31 -19.30 15.39
CA LYS A 195 14.28 -17.87 15.73
C LYS A 195 15.66 -17.21 15.79
N LYS A 196 16.64 -17.89 16.42
CA LYS A 196 17.98 -17.32 16.60
C LYS A 196 18.70 -17.12 15.27
N GLU A 197 18.86 -18.19 14.49
CA GLU A 197 19.58 -18.12 13.22
C GLU A 197 18.86 -17.21 12.20
N TRP A 198 17.53 -17.16 12.23
CA TRP A 198 16.78 -16.27 11.37
C TRP A 198 17.03 -14.80 11.74
N ASN A 199 17.10 -14.44 13.02
CA ASN A 199 17.48 -13.08 13.45
C ASN A 199 18.92 -12.73 13.07
N ASP A 200 19.88 -13.67 13.19
CA ASP A 200 21.27 -13.45 12.74
C ASP A 200 21.32 -13.15 11.22
N ARG A 201 20.42 -13.76 10.43
CA ARG A 201 20.28 -13.47 8.99
C ARG A 201 19.64 -12.12 8.75
N LEU A 202 18.62 -11.77 9.53
CA LEU A 202 17.91 -10.49 9.42
C LEU A 202 18.85 -9.33 9.75
N GLU A 203 19.70 -9.45 10.77
CA GLU A 203 20.69 -8.44 11.12
C GLU A 203 21.61 -8.13 9.93
N LYS A 204 22.17 -9.18 9.29
CA LYS A 204 23.01 -9.02 8.09
C LYS A 204 22.24 -8.42 6.91
N ALA A 205 20.97 -8.75 6.77
CA ALA A 205 20.14 -8.16 5.71
C ALA A 205 19.93 -6.66 5.94
N ILE A 206 19.72 -6.23 7.19
CA ILE A 206 19.58 -4.82 7.55
C ILE A 206 20.86 -4.04 7.22
N GLU A 207 22.03 -4.60 7.49
CA GLU A 207 23.31 -3.99 7.09
C GLU A 207 23.40 -3.80 5.57
N CYS A 208 23.00 -4.82 4.79
CA CYS A 208 22.94 -4.72 3.33
C CYS A 208 21.93 -3.66 2.87
N PHE A 209 20.73 -3.60 3.47
CA PHE A 209 19.73 -2.61 3.13
C PHE A 209 20.24 -1.19 3.43
N ARG A 210 20.97 -1.00 4.52
CA ARG A 210 21.58 0.27 4.87
C ARG A 210 22.53 0.76 3.77
N ILE A 211 23.40 -0.14 3.26
CA ILE A 211 24.32 0.17 2.17
C ILE A 211 23.60 0.46 0.87
N LEU A 212 22.54 -0.32 0.57
CA LEU A 212 21.82 -0.22 -0.70
C LEU A 212 20.97 1.06 -0.81
N THR A 213 20.33 1.48 0.27
CA THR A 213 19.31 2.53 0.21
C THR A 213 19.70 3.80 0.98
N ASN A 214 20.74 3.73 1.85
CA ASN A 214 21.11 4.81 2.77
C ASN A 214 19.90 5.37 3.54
N PHE A 215 19.00 4.49 4.01
CA PHE A 215 17.79 4.92 4.69
C PHE A 215 18.09 5.70 5.98
N ASP A 216 17.30 6.73 6.25
CA ASP A 216 17.24 7.41 7.53
C ASP A 216 16.42 6.61 8.55
N LYS A 217 15.41 5.88 8.06
CA LYS A 217 14.53 5.04 8.89
C LYS A 217 14.15 3.76 8.17
N LEU A 218 14.25 2.64 8.90
CA LEU A 218 13.77 1.33 8.47
C LEU A 218 12.58 0.88 9.34
N TYR A 219 11.50 0.48 8.71
CA TYR A 219 10.36 -0.16 9.37
C TYR A 219 10.32 -1.65 9.03
N LEU A 220 10.27 -2.51 10.06
CA LEU A 220 10.10 -3.95 9.91
C LEU A 220 8.65 -4.33 10.24
N GLY A 221 7.89 -4.70 9.23
CA GLY A 221 6.49 -5.10 9.35
C GLY A 221 6.25 -6.54 8.92
N GLY A 222 4.97 -6.89 8.71
CA GLY A 222 4.57 -8.23 8.29
C GLY A 222 4.30 -9.19 9.45
N GLY A 223 3.78 -10.38 9.14
CA GLY A 223 3.34 -11.36 10.16
C GLY A 223 4.46 -11.92 11.02
N ASN A 224 5.70 -11.97 10.50
CA ASN A 224 6.87 -12.45 11.23
C ASN A 224 7.64 -11.32 11.96
N ALA A 225 7.21 -10.06 11.87
CA ALA A 225 7.85 -8.96 12.60
C ALA A 225 7.85 -9.18 14.12
N LYS A 226 6.83 -9.86 14.65
CA LYS A 226 6.74 -10.27 16.07
C LYS A 226 7.86 -11.24 16.51
N GLU A 227 8.53 -11.89 15.59
CA GLU A 227 9.63 -12.83 15.85
C GLU A 227 11.00 -12.14 15.88
N VAL A 228 11.05 -10.88 15.51
CA VAL A 228 12.26 -10.06 15.57
C VAL A 228 12.68 -9.91 17.03
N ALA A 229 13.92 -10.30 17.34
CA ALA A 229 14.48 -10.29 18.68
C ALA A 229 15.78 -9.46 18.76
N LEU A 230 16.07 -8.68 17.71
CA LEU A 230 17.22 -7.80 17.63
C LEU A 230 16.98 -6.50 18.41
N LYS A 231 18.07 -5.94 18.93
CA LYS A 231 18.06 -4.58 19.51
C LYS A 231 18.53 -3.60 18.44
N PHE A 232 17.77 -2.57 18.20
CA PHE A 232 18.05 -1.58 17.16
C PHE A 232 18.37 -0.22 17.75
N GLY A 233 19.04 0.61 16.97
CA GLY A 233 19.13 2.05 17.17
C GLY A 233 17.81 2.75 16.84
N ALA A 234 17.80 4.07 16.95
CA ALA A 234 16.61 4.89 16.67
C ALA A 234 16.19 4.84 15.20
N ASP A 235 17.04 4.38 14.32
CA ASP A 235 16.86 4.30 12.87
C ASP A 235 16.10 3.04 12.39
N VAL A 236 15.85 2.05 13.26
CA VAL A 236 15.08 0.84 12.93
C VAL A 236 13.91 0.67 13.91
N GLU A 237 12.72 0.41 13.38
CA GLU A 237 11.49 0.27 14.15
C GLU A 237 10.70 -0.97 13.70
N VAL A 238 10.24 -1.78 14.67
CA VAL A 238 9.33 -2.90 14.39
C VAL A 238 7.90 -2.38 14.49
N VAL A 239 7.13 -2.52 13.41
CA VAL A 239 5.77 -2.00 13.32
C VAL A 239 4.71 -3.10 13.32
N CYS A 240 3.52 -2.76 13.82
CA CYS A 240 2.42 -3.70 13.87
C CYS A 240 1.88 -4.01 12.46
N ASN A 241 1.52 -5.27 12.23
CA ASN A 241 0.96 -5.73 10.94
C ASN A 241 -0.45 -5.14 10.62
N SER A 242 -1.10 -4.45 11.56
CA SER A 242 -2.39 -3.80 11.32
C SER A 242 -2.28 -2.57 10.40
N LEU A 243 -1.09 -2.01 10.22
CA LEU A 243 -0.85 -0.83 9.38
C LEU A 243 -1.02 -1.11 7.88
N GLY A 244 -0.96 -2.38 7.45
CA GLY A 244 -1.01 -2.76 6.04
C GLY A 244 -2.24 -2.26 5.28
N MET A 245 -3.41 -2.22 5.91
CA MET A 245 -4.61 -1.72 5.25
C MET A 245 -4.80 -0.21 5.41
N LEU A 246 -4.20 0.41 6.45
CA LEU A 246 -4.29 1.85 6.68
C LEU A 246 -3.66 2.65 5.55
N GLY A 247 -2.60 2.13 4.94
CA GLY A 247 -1.96 2.71 3.77
C GLY A 247 -2.91 2.94 2.60
N GLY A 248 -3.97 2.12 2.49
CA GLY A 248 -5.00 2.29 1.47
C GLY A 248 -5.69 3.65 1.48
N ILE A 249 -5.72 4.37 2.62
CA ILE A 249 -6.25 5.73 2.70
C ILE A 249 -5.25 6.76 2.18
N TRP A 250 -3.98 6.58 2.54
CA TRP A 250 -2.91 7.48 2.16
C TRP A 250 -2.70 7.50 0.65
N LEU A 251 -2.96 6.38 -0.02
CA LEU A 251 -2.93 6.27 -1.49
C LEU A 251 -3.81 7.31 -2.20
N TRP A 252 -4.83 7.86 -1.53
CA TRP A 252 -5.73 8.87 -2.08
C TRP A 252 -5.42 10.30 -1.64
N LYS A 253 -4.46 10.49 -0.75
CA LYS A 253 -4.11 11.84 -0.27
C LYS A 253 -3.11 12.53 -1.18
N ASP A 254 -2.27 11.76 -1.84
CA ASP A 254 -1.27 12.26 -2.79
C ASP A 254 -1.66 11.81 -4.20
N THR A 255 -2.35 12.66 -4.94
CA THR A 255 -2.80 12.37 -6.31
C THR A 255 -1.67 12.33 -7.33
N ASP A 256 -0.45 12.70 -6.97
CA ASP A 256 0.73 12.61 -7.83
C ASP A 256 1.21 11.16 -8.07
N TRP A 257 0.68 10.19 -7.30
CA TRP A 257 0.92 8.75 -7.50
C TRP A 257 0.15 8.14 -8.67
N SER A 258 -0.87 8.82 -9.16
CA SER A 258 -1.64 8.39 -10.32
C SER A 258 -0.91 8.80 -11.60
N ASP A 259 0.28 8.29 -11.83
CA ASP A 259 0.94 8.37 -13.15
C ASP A 259 0.07 7.73 -14.22
N GLY A 260 -0.86 8.48 -14.76
CA GLY A 260 -1.75 8.00 -15.81
C GLY A 260 -3.02 8.80 -15.97
N VAL A 261 -3.36 9.69 -15.03
CA VAL A 261 -4.46 10.63 -15.21
C VAL A 261 -3.91 12.04 -15.18
N LYS A 262 -3.11 12.41 -16.19
CA LYS A 262 -2.99 13.81 -16.58
C LYS A 262 -4.34 14.19 -17.18
N LYS A 263 -4.98 15.18 -16.56
CA LYS A 263 -6.11 15.91 -17.15
C LYS A 263 -5.74 16.52 -18.48
#